data_51bcc3447902b3cbf1eaa9a8ac603660
#
_entry.id   51bcc3447902b3cbf1eaa9a8ac603660
#
_cell.length_a   1.000
_cell.length_b   1.000
_cell.length_c   1.000
_cell.angle_alpha   90.00
_cell.angle_beta   90.00
_cell.angle_gamma   90.00
#
_symmetry.space_group_name_H-M   'P 1'
#
loop_
_entity.id
_entity.type
_entity.pdbx_description
1 polymer ?
#
loop_
_entity_poly.entity_id
_entity_poly.type
_entity_poly.pdbx_seq_one_letter_code
_entity_poly.pdbx_strand_id
1 'polypeptide(L)'
;MYTVWRNLQNERKHAVLPPFEEKEEIRGSFEAEGLVVISMVAPTSAERVRMIAKEAKGFLYCVSSLGVTGVRTEIGTAIGDLIQTVKEECSIPCAIGFGISTPEQAEAMAKISDGAIVGSAIVKIVAKYGKDCVPYVKEYVQSMKQAVERA
;
A
#
# COMPACT_ATOMS: atom_id res chain seq x y z
N MET A 1 0.69 -4.92 9.48
CA MET A 1 0.07 -4.25 8.34
C MET A 1 -0.31 -5.33 7.35
N TYR A 2 -1.57 -5.37 6.91
CA TYR A 2 -2.06 -6.36 5.96
C TYR A 2 -2.26 -5.69 4.61
N THR A 3 -1.67 -6.29 3.57
CA THR A 3 -1.86 -5.87 2.19
C THR A 3 -2.77 -6.87 1.52
N VAL A 4 -3.84 -6.40 0.90
CA VAL A 4 -4.77 -7.24 0.14
C VAL A 4 -4.40 -7.10 -1.34
N TRP A 5 -3.91 -8.18 -1.91
CA TRP A 5 -3.48 -8.25 -3.31
C TRP A 5 -4.49 -8.99 -4.17
N ARG A 6 -4.57 -8.61 -5.44
CA ARG A 6 -5.34 -9.33 -6.46
C ARG A 6 -4.67 -10.68 -6.80
N ASN A 7 -3.34 -10.73 -6.91
CA ASN A 7 -2.56 -11.93 -7.24
C ASN A 7 -1.13 -11.82 -6.70
N LEU A 8 -0.83 -12.32 -5.51
CA LEU A 8 0.56 -12.47 -5.04
C LEU A 8 0.88 -13.92 -4.67
N GLN A 9 1.78 -14.52 -5.43
CA GLN A 9 2.36 -15.85 -5.17
C GLN A 9 3.76 -15.75 -4.53
N ASN A 10 4.01 -14.76 -3.66
CA ASN A 10 5.38 -14.58 -3.15
C ASN A 10 5.42 -14.44 -1.64
N GLU A 11 5.95 -15.46 -0.95
CA GLU A 11 6.12 -15.55 0.51
C GLU A 11 7.32 -14.75 1.05
N ARG A 12 7.81 -13.74 0.34
CA ARG A 12 8.96 -12.94 0.81
C ARG A 12 8.58 -12.06 1.99
N LYS A 13 9.41 -12.06 3.02
CA LYS A 13 9.30 -11.11 4.12
C LYS A 13 9.62 -9.70 3.63
N HIS A 14 8.77 -8.74 3.95
CA HIS A 14 8.91 -7.34 3.53
C HIS A 14 9.01 -6.44 4.73
N ALA A 15 9.86 -5.43 4.66
CA ALA A 15 9.93 -4.33 5.60
C ALA A 15 9.62 -3.01 4.90
N VAL A 16 8.71 -2.22 5.46
CA VAL A 16 8.41 -0.87 4.97
C VAL A 16 9.27 0.09 5.77
N LEU A 17 10.06 0.89 5.11
CA LEU A 17 11.11 1.68 5.72
C LEU A 17 11.06 3.16 5.36
N PRO A 18 11.90 3.97 6.05
CA PRO A 18 11.89 5.43 6.07
C PRO A 18 12.14 6.08 4.70
N PRO A 19 12.31 7.40 4.68
CA PRO A 19 12.52 8.18 3.46
C PRO A 19 13.58 7.58 2.55
N PHE A 20 13.40 7.76 1.25
CA PHE A 20 14.26 7.20 0.20
C PHE A 20 15.76 7.49 0.43
N GLU A 21 16.08 8.64 0.99
CA GLU A 21 17.44 9.09 1.28
C GLU A 21 18.13 8.31 2.39
N GLU A 22 17.37 7.79 3.35
CA GLU A 22 17.89 7.08 4.53
C GLU A 22 17.96 5.56 4.33
N LYS A 23 17.41 5.05 3.21
CA LYS A 23 17.33 3.60 2.96
C LYS A 23 18.69 2.92 2.85
N GLU A 24 19.71 3.63 2.36
CA GLU A 24 21.04 3.05 2.14
C GLU A 24 21.71 2.62 3.45
N GLU A 25 21.46 3.31 4.56
CA GLU A 25 22.04 3.00 5.88
C GLU A 25 21.62 1.62 6.39
N ILE A 26 20.43 1.17 6.02
CA ILE A 26 19.83 -0.05 6.56
C ILE A 26 19.67 -1.14 5.49
N ARG A 27 19.72 -0.78 4.22
CA ARG A 27 19.51 -1.68 3.07
C ARG A 27 20.40 -2.91 3.12
N GLY A 28 21.70 -2.73 3.35
CA GLY A 28 22.65 -3.83 3.39
C GLY A 28 22.34 -4.86 4.46
N SER A 29 21.96 -4.41 5.66
CA SER A 29 21.59 -5.30 6.78
C SER A 29 20.30 -6.08 6.47
N PHE A 30 19.31 -5.46 5.85
CA PHE A 30 18.06 -6.12 5.49
C PHE A 30 18.23 -7.12 4.35
N GLU A 31 18.98 -6.76 3.31
CA GLU A 31 19.28 -7.64 2.18
C GLU A 31 20.08 -8.87 2.61
N ALA A 32 21.01 -8.72 3.56
CA ALA A 32 21.77 -9.83 4.14
C ALA A 32 20.88 -10.87 4.83
N GLU A 33 19.77 -10.44 5.42
CA GLU A 33 18.75 -11.29 6.04
C GLU A 33 17.65 -11.76 5.06
N GLY A 34 17.83 -11.51 3.77
CA GLY A 34 16.87 -11.89 2.73
C GLY A 34 15.56 -11.08 2.77
N LEU A 35 15.55 -9.92 3.41
CA LEU A 35 14.40 -9.02 3.48
C LEU A 35 14.38 -8.08 2.29
N VAL A 36 13.20 -7.84 1.74
CA VAL A 36 13.01 -6.84 0.69
C VAL A 36 12.58 -5.52 1.32
N VAL A 37 13.32 -4.47 1.05
CA VAL A 37 12.99 -3.10 1.45
C VAL A 37 11.91 -2.55 0.52
N ILE A 38 10.74 -2.24 1.07
CA ILE A 38 9.62 -1.68 0.31
C ILE A 38 9.72 -0.16 0.28
N SER A 39 9.82 0.39 -0.92
CA SER A 39 9.80 1.83 -1.14
C SER A 39 8.40 2.41 -1.00
N MET A 40 8.32 3.64 -0.47
CA MET A 40 7.08 4.40 -0.33
C MET A 40 7.12 5.64 -1.20
N VAL A 41 5.99 5.95 -1.84
CA VAL A 41 5.79 7.20 -2.58
C VAL A 41 4.49 7.87 -2.14
N ALA A 42 4.49 9.18 -2.14
CA ALA A 42 3.32 10.02 -1.91
C ALA A 42 3.17 10.99 -3.10
N PRO A 43 2.00 11.63 -3.29
CA PRO A 43 1.83 12.68 -4.29
C PRO A 43 2.80 13.85 -4.01
N THR A 44 3.92 13.84 -4.72
CA THR A 44 5.00 14.84 -4.67
C THR A 44 5.39 15.20 -6.12
N SER A 45 6.60 15.68 -6.35
CA SER A 45 7.07 15.93 -7.73
C SER A 45 7.16 14.61 -8.51
N ALA A 46 6.74 14.64 -9.78
CA ALA A 46 6.81 13.48 -10.68
C ALA A 46 8.24 12.93 -10.82
N GLU A 47 9.23 13.81 -10.82
CA GLU A 47 10.66 13.44 -10.89
C GLU A 47 11.07 12.56 -9.69
N ARG A 48 10.68 12.95 -8.47
CA ARG A 48 10.95 12.17 -7.26
C ARG A 48 10.25 10.82 -7.29
N VAL A 49 9.01 10.79 -7.74
CA VAL A 49 8.24 9.53 -7.89
C VAL A 49 8.95 8.59 -8.87
N ARG A 50 9.38 9.09 -10.02
CA ARG A 50 10.13 8.30 -11.03
C ARG A 50 11.44 7.75 -10.47
N MET A 51 12.19 8.56 -9.76
CA MET A 51 13.46 8.15 -9.15
C MET A 51 13.25 6.99 -8.16
N ILE A 52 12.24 7.09 -7.29
CA ILE A 52 11.92 6.03 -6.31
C ILE A 52 11.40 4.77 -7.01
N ALA A 53 10.54 4.92 -8.03
CA ALA A 53 9.95 3.79 -8.75
C ALA A 53 11.00 2.95 -9.49
N LYS A 54 12.02 3.57 -10.09
CA LYS A 54 13.10 2.88 -10.81
C LYS A 54 13.91 1.93 -9.93
N GLU A 55 14.08 2.25 -8.67
CA GLU A 55 14.88 1.46 -7.73
C GLU A 55 14.04 0.53 -6.84
N ALA A 56 12.71 0.63 -6.92
CA ALA A 56 11.82 -0.12 -6.05
C ALA A 56 11.90 -1.63 -6.32
N LYS A 57 11.78 -2.42 -5.26
CA LYS A 57 11.78 -3.89 -5.29
C LYS A 57 10.54 -4.43 -4.58
N GLY A 58 10.09 -5.62 -4.97
CA GLY A 58 8.94 -6.28 -4.37
C GLY A 58 7.63 -5.64 -4.80
N PHE A 59 7.20 -4.61 -4.13
CA PHE A 59 6.07 -3.75 -4.53
C PHE A 59 6.32 -2.29 -4.11
N LEU A 60 5.56 -1.37 -4.68
CA LEU A 60 5.63 0.04 -4.32
C LEU A 60 4.42 0.43 -3.46
N TYR A 61 4.68 0.97 -2.29
CA TYR A 61 3.63 1.49 -1.40
C TYR A 61 3.28 2.93 -1.79
N CYS A 62 2.10 3.13 -2.36
CA CYS A 62 1.59 4.44 -2.71
C CYS A 62 0.73 4.99 -1.56
N VAL A 63 1.19 6.05 -0.92
CA VAL A 63 0.47 6.70 0.17
C VAL A 63 -0.59 7.63 -0.42
N SER A 64 -1.87 7.34 -0.18
CA SER A 64 -2.93 8.28 -0.53
C SER A 64 -3.04 9.37 0.54
N SER A 65 -3.18 10.61 0.14
CA SER A 65 -3.41 11.73 1.05
C SER A 65 -4.86 11.82 1.57
N LEU A 66 -5.62 10.74 1.52
CA LEU A 66 -7.02 10.66 1.95
C LEU A 66 -7.27 11.01 3.44
N GLY A 67 -6.21 11.24 4.21
CA GLY A 67 -6.30 11.66 5.62
C GLY A 67 -6.37 13.17 5.85
N VAL A 68 -6.25 14.00 4.83
CA VAL A 68 -6.36 15.45 4.94
C VAL A 68 -7.67 15.89 4.29
N THR A 69 -8.42 16.71 5.01
CA THR A 69 -9.69 17.30 4.61
C THR A 69 -9.57 18.14 3.34
N GLY A 70 -9.62 17.52 2.19
CA GLY A 70 -9.64 18.15 0.86
C GLY A 70 -10.79 17.61 0.01
N VAL A 71 -11.19 18.36 -1.01
CA VAL A 71 -12.30 18.00 -1.92
C VAL A 71 -12.04 16.65 -2.58
N ARG A 72 -12.95 15.70 -2.42
CA ARG A 72 -12.82 14.29 -2.85
C ARG A 72 -12.38 14.09 -4.32
N THR A 73 -12.69 15.03 -5.19
CA THR A 73 -12.34 15.00 -6.61
C THR A 73 -10.85 15.27 -6.90
N GLU A 74 -10.23 16.22 -6.19
CA GLU A 74 -8.81 16.54 -6.39
C GLU A 74 -7.87 15.45 -5.86
N ILE A 75 -8.27 14.78 -4.78
CA ILE A 75 -7.50 13.67 -4.20
C ILE A 75 -7.50 12.46 -5.14
N GLY A 76 -8.63 12.18 -5.79
CA GLY A 76 -8.75 11.10 -6.78
C GLY A 76 -7.83 11.32 -7.99
N THR A 77 -7.71 12.55 -8.45
CA THR A 77 -6.83 12.92 -9.57
C THR A 77 -5.36 12.78 -9.16
N ALA A 78 -4.95 13.35 -8.04
CA ALA A 78 -3.56 13.29 -7.59
C ALA A 78 -3.04 11.85 -7.37
N ILE A 79 -3.88 10.95 -6.84
CA ILE A 79 -3.50 9.55 -6.67
C ILE A 79 -3.47 8.79 -8.01
N GLY A 80 -4.38 9.12 -8.94
CA GLY A 80 -4.39 8.59 -10.29
C GLY A 80 -3.11 8.95 -11.05
N ASP A 81 -2.72 10.22 -11.03
CA ASP A 81 -1.49 10.72 -11.66
C ASP A 81 -0.24 10.07 -11.05
N LEU A 82 -0.22 9.88 -9.72
CA LEU A 82 0.85 9.16 -9.03
C LEU A 82 0.97 7.72 -9.55
N ILE A 83 -0.13 6.98 -9.60
CA ILE A 83 -0.14 5.58 -10.06
C ILE A 83 0.25 5.49 -11.53
N GLN A 84 -0.21 6.39 -12.37
CA GLN A 84 0.19 6.45 -13.77
C GLN A 84 1.71 6.66 -13.90
N THR A 85 2.26 7.64 -13.19
CA THR A 85 3.72 7.90 -13.18
C THR A 85 4.51 6.68 -12.72
N VAL A 86 4.04 5.97 -11.69
CA VAL A 86 4.68 4.74 -11.20
C VAL A 86 4.65 3.65 -12.27
N LYS A 87 3.51 3.41 -12.92
CA LYS A 87 3.34 2.36 -13.93
C LYS A 87 4.13 2.64 -15.22
N GLU A 88 4.43 3.89 -15.52
CA GLU A 88 5.31 4.28 -16.64
C GLU A 88 6.78 3.92 -16.37
N GLU A 89 7.21 3.95 -15.10
CA GLU A 89 8.62 3.79 -14.73
C GLU A 89 8.99 2.37 -14.27
N CYS A 90 8.05 1.59 -13.77
CA CYS A 90 8.33 0.25 -13.29
C CYS A 90 7.18 -0.73 -13.50
N SER A 91 7.52 -2.02 -13.62
CA SER A 91 6.56 -3.13 -13.79
C SER A 91 6.22 -3.85 -12.48
N ILE A 92 6.78 -3.43 -11.34
CA ILE A 92 6.46 -4.05 -10.06
C ILE A 92 5.05 -3.65 -9.61
N PRO A 93 4.34 -4.51 -8.85
CA PRO A 93 3.02 -4.16 -8.35
C PRO A 93 3.05 -2.91 -7.48
N CYS A 94 2.00 -2.09 -7.56
CA CYS A 94 1.80 -0.95 -6.67
C CYS A 94 0.52 -1.12 -5.85
N ALA A 95 0.58 -0.77 -4.57
CA ALA A 95 -0.55 -0.83 -3.68
C ALA A 95 -0.79 0.51 -2.98
N ILE A 96 -2.06 0.92 -2.95
CA ILE A 96 -2.45 2.17 -2.31
C ILE A 96 -2.82 1.90 -0.85
N GLY A 97 -2.23 2.69 0.05
CA GLY A 97 -2.53 2.66 1.48
C GLY A 97 -2.77 4.04 2.05
N PHE A 98 -3.24 4.08 3.28
CA PHE A 98 -3.61 5.23 4.08
C PHE A 98 -5.10 5.60 4.02
N GLY A 99 -5.77 5.44 5.16
CA GLY A 99 -7.18 5.84 5.33
C GLY A 99 -8.22 4.86 4.76
N ILE A 100 -7.82 3.77 4.11
CA ILE A 100 -8.73 2.75 3.59
C ILE A 100 -9.28 1.93 4.76
N SER A 101 -10.62 1.87 4.87
CA SER A 101 -11.31 1.21 5.98
C SER A 101 -12.60 0.48 5.57
N THR A 102 -13.11 0.71 4.37
CA THR A 102 -14.32 0.05 3.86
C THR A 102 -14.06 -0.74 2.58
N PRO A 103 -14.87 -1.77 2.28
CA PRO A 103 -14.78 -2.53 1.04
C PRO A 103 -14.88 -1.66 -0.22
N GLU A 104 -15.77 -0.65 -0.22
CA GLU A 104 -15.97 0.26 -1.35
C GLU A 104 -14.70 1.10 -1.62
N GLN A 105 -14.03 1.55 -0.55
CA GLN A 105 -12.76 2.26 -0.68
C GLN A 105 -11.67 1.33 -1.24
N ALA A 106 -11.60 0.10 -0.76
CA ALA A 106 -10.64 -0.89 -1.25
C ALA A 106 -10.86 -1.21 -2.73
N GLU A 107 -12.11 -1.41 -3.16
CA GLU A 107 -12.48 -1.60 -4.56
C GLU A 107 -12.09 -0.41 -5.44
N ALA A 108 -12.41 0.81 -5.00
CA ALA A 108 -12.06 2.03 -5.73
C ALA A 108 -10.54 2.17 -5.93
N MET A 109 -9.74 1.87 -4.91
CA MET A 109 -8.28 1.91 -5.01
C MET A 109 -7.73 0.78 -5.89
N ALA A 110 -8.30 -0.41 -5.82
CA ALA A 110 -7.88 -1.55 -6.62
C ALA A 110 -8.20 -1.39 -8.13
N LYS A 111 -9.16 -0.55 -8.51
CA LYS A 111 -9.43 -0.20 -9.93
C LYS A 111 -8.28 0.54 -10.59
N ILE A 112 -7.50 1.29 -9.85
CA ILE A 112 -6.39 2.09 -10.37
C ILE A 112 -5.00 1.55 -10.01
N SER A 113 -4.92 0.58 -9.08
CA SER A 113 -3.68 -0.04 -8.61
C SER A 113 -3.78 -1.57 -8.53
N ASP A 114 -2.74 -2.24 -8.08
CA ASP A 114 -2.70 -3.70 -7.98
C ASP A 114 -3.20 -4.21 -6.61
N GLY A 115 -3.44 -3.31 -5.65
CA GLY A 115 -3.94 -3.69 -4.34
C GLY A 115 -4.19 -2.53 -3.39
N ALA A 116 -4.82 -2.85 -2.26
CA ALA A 116 -5.12 -1.92 -1.18
C ALA A 116 -4.42 -2.35 0.12
N ILE A 117 -3.87 -1.38 0.86
CA ILE A 117 -3.22 -1.62 2.14
C ILE A 117 -4.10 -1.09 3.26
N VAL A 118 -4.47 -1.98 4.17
CA VAL A 118 -5.35 -1.69 5.30
C VAL A 118 -4.63 -1.99 6.62
N GLY A 119 -4.55 -1.02 7.49
CA GLY A 119 -3.87 -1.14 8.78
C GLY A 119 -4.76 -0.73 9.95
N SER A 120 -5.03 0.55 10.10
CA SER A 120 -5.71 1.13 11.26
C SER A 120 -7.08 0.53 11.55
N ALA A 121 -7.84 0.13 10.53
CA ALA A 121 -9.13 -0.52 10.71
C ALA A 121 -8.99 -1.90 11.40
N ILE A 122 -7.98 -2.68 11.01
CA ILE A 122 -7.68 -3.97 11.64
C ILE A 122 -7.21 -3.76 13.08
N VAL A 123 -6.35 -2.78 13.33
CA VAL A 123 -5.90 -2.43 14.69
C VAL A 123 -7.09 -2.06 15.58
N LYS A 124 -8.09 -1.32 15.08
CA LYS A 124 -9.32 -1.01 15.81
C LYS A 124 -10.13 -2.27 16.18
N ILE A 125 -10.21 -3.24 15.27
CA ILE A 125 -10.88 -4.53 15.54
C ILE A 125 -10.14 -5.28 16.65
N VAL A 126 -8.81 -5.37 16.55
CA VAL A 126 -7.98 -6.01 17.58
C VAL A 126 -8.12 -5.31 18.93
N ALA A 127 -8.11 -3.98 18.96
CA ALA A 127 -8.29 -3.20 20.18
C ALA A 127 -9.67 -3.43 20.82
N LYS A 128 -10.71 -3.60 20.00
CA LYS A 128 -12.09 -3.84 20.47
C LYS A 128 -12.31 -5.23 21.06
N TYR A 129 -11.74 -6.25 20.42
CA TYR A 129 -12.05 -7.66 20.74
C TYR A 129 -10.90 -8.41 21.44
N GLY A 130 -9.71 -7.79 21.56
CA GLY A 130 -8.57 -8.36 22.26
C GLY A 130 -8.19 -9.75 21.72
N LYS A 131 -8.11 -10.74 22.60
CA LYS A 131 -7.76 -12.13 22.25
C LYS A 131 -8.79 -12.82 21.35
N ASP A 132 -10.03 -12.36 21.36
CA ASP A 132 -11.14 -12.93 20.57
C ASP A 132 -11.29 -12.25 19.19
N CYS A 133 -10.33 -11.42 18.78
CA CYS A 133 -10.41 -10.63 17.54
C CYS A 133 -10.36 -11.46 16.24
N VAL A 134 -9.83 -12.68 16.27
CA VAL A 134 -9.53 -13.49 15.07
C VAL A 134 -10.74 -13.65 14.13
N PRO A 135 -11.95 -14.08 14.57
CA PRO A 135 -13.09 -14.22 13.67
C PRO A 135 -13.52 -12.89 13.04
N TYR A 136 -13.49 -11.79 13.79
CA TYR A 136 -13.86 -10.46 13.31
C TYR A 136 -12.84 -9.90 12.30
N VAL A 137 -11.55 -10.11 12.55
CA VAL A 137 -10.49 -9.74 11.58
C VAL A 137 -10.64 -10.57 10.31
N LYS A 138 -10.91 -11.88 10.43
CA LYS A 138 -11.12 -12.75 9.28
C LYS A 138 -12.28 -12.28 8.40
N GLU A 139 -13.44 -12.03 9.00
CA GLU A 139 -14.63 -11.53 8.28
C GLU A 139 -14.34 -10.19 7.59
N TYR A 140 -13.73 -9.26 8.30
CA TYR A 140 -13.35 -7.97 7.74
C TYR A 140 -12.38 -8.10 6.57
N VAL A 141 -11.31 -8.90 6.71
CA VAL A 141 -10.34 -9.11 5.63
C VAL A 141 -10.97 -9.81 4.44
N GLN A 142 -11.87 -10.77 4.66
CA GLN A 142 -12.63 -11.42 3.58
C GLN A 142 -13.48 -10.42 2.80
N SER A 143 -14.20 -9.52 3.47
CA SER A 143 -15.00 -8.49 2.80
C SER A 143 -14.14 -7.53 1.96
N MET A 144 -12.99 -7.12 2.50
CA MET A 144 -12.03 -6.27 1.78
C MET A 144 -11.45 -7.00 0.56
N LYS A 145 -11.06 -8.27 0.72
CA LYS A 145 -10.53 -9.08 -0.38
C LYS A 145 -11.53 -9.24 -1.52
N GLN A 146 -12.78 -9.60 -1.20
CA GLN A 146 -13.84 -9.71 -2.20
C GLN A 146 -14.06 -8.40 -2.96
N ALA A 147 -13.93 -7.26 -2.30
CA ALA A 147 -14.05 -5.96 -2.94
C ALA A 147 -12.90 -5.69 -3.92
N VAL A 148 -11.67 -6.00 -3.54
CA VAL A 148 -10.49 -5.87 -4.42
C VAL A 148 -10.55 -6.83 -5.62
N GLU A 149 -11.11 -8.03 -5.44
CA GLU A 149 -11.27 -9.02 -6.53
C GLU A 149 -12.34 -8.64 -7.57
N ARG A 150 -13.29 -7.77 -7.20
CA ARG A 150 -14.29 -7.23 -8.15
C ARG A 150 -13.79 -6.06 -9.00
N ALA A 151 -12.68 -5.44 -8.60
CA ALA A 151 -12.10 -4.30 -9.31
C ALA A 151 -11.34 -4.75 -10.55
#